data_311c1c67cd3db1afe17eaef4eed41ea8
#
_entry.id   311c1c67cd3db1afe17eaef4eed41ea8
#
_cell.length_a   1.000
_cell.length_b   1.000
_cell.length_c   1.000
_cell.angle_alpha   90.00
_cell.angle_beta   90.00
_cell.angle_gamma   90.00
#
_symmetry.space_group_name_H-M   'P 1'
#
loop_
_entity.id
_entity.type
_entity.pdbx_description
1 polymer ?
#
loop_
_entity_poly.entity_id
_entity_poly.type
_entity_poly.pdbx_seq_one_letter_code
_entity_poly.pdbx_strand_id
1 'polypeptide(L)'
;RNRIVVSPMCEYSSVDGFANDWHVVHLGSRAVGGAGLVLTEAAAVVPEGRISPDDLGVWSEKHFEVLARINHFMAGQGAVPGIQLAHAGRKASTYSGFPGNPSGEVKPADG
;
A
#
# COMPACT_ATOMS: atom_id res chain seq x y z
N ARG A 1 -7.50 9.55 19.52
CA ARG A 1 -6.33 10.30 19.96
C ARG A 1 -6.38 11.76 19.47
N ASN A 2 -6.41 11.99 18.19
CA ASN A 2 -6.55 13.31 17.57
C ASN A 2 -7.17 13.19 16.17
N ARG A 3 -7.35 14.34 15.49
CA ARG A 3 -7.98 14.41 14.16
C ARG A 3 -6.97 14.49 13.01
N ILE A 4 -5.71 14.19 13.28
CA ILE A 4 -4.68 14.16 12.23
C ILE A 4 -4.77 12.82 11.52
N VAL A 5 -5.01 12.87 10.22
CA VAL A 5 -5.16 11.70 9.35
C VAL A 5 -4.05 11.72 8.31
N VAL A 6 -3.30 10.63 8.21
CA VAL A 6 -2.41 10.41 7.08
C VAL A 6 -3.21 9.78 5.96
N SER A 7 -3.36 10.52 4.86
CA SER A 7 -4.13 10.09 3.70
C SER A 7 -3.43 8.96 2.95
N PRO A 8 -4.17 8.16 2.17
CA PRO A 8 -3.57 7.16 1.28
C PRO A 8 -2.64 7.81 0.26
N MET A 9 -1.43 7.26 0.13
CA MET A 9 -0.42 7.73 -0.83
C MET A 9 0.31 6.52 -1.40
N CYS A 10 0.14 6.25 -2.69
CA CYS A 10 0.79 5.12 -3.36
C CYS A 10 2.31 5.25 -3.29
N GLU A 11 2.96 4.20 -2.81
CA GLU A 11 4.41 4.14 -2.62
C GLU A 11 5.12 3.39 -3.74
N TYR A 12 4.38 2.60 -4.51
CA TYR A 12 4.90 1.80 -5.63
C TYR A 12 6.14 0.98 -5.23
N SER A 13 6.11 0.37 -4.07
CA SER A 13 7.26 -0.31 -3.46
C SER A 13 6.98 -1.74 -3.06
N SER A 14 5.84 -2.30 -3.49
CA SER A 14 5.47 -3.69 -3.22
C SER A 14 5.99 -4.64 -4.30
N VAL A 15 6.21 -5.89 -3.91
CA VAL A 15 6.51 -6.99 -4.81
C VAL A 15 5.38 -8.01 -4.64
N ASP A 16 4.72 -8.39 -5.74
CA ASP A 16 3.55 -9.28 -5.72
C ASP A 16 2.47 -8.86 -4.71
N GLY A 17 2.30 -7.56 -4.54
CA GLY A 17 1.34 -6.97 -3.61
C GLY A 17 1.76 -6.98 -2.15
N PHE A 18 2.93 -7.52 -1.80
CA PHE A 18 3.37 -7.61 -0.41
C PHE A 18 3.94 -6.29 0.09
N ALA A 19 3.49 -5.88 1.27
CA ALA A 19 4.18 -4.87 2.04
C ALA A 19 5.55 -5.38 2.49
N ASN A 20 6.48 -4.48 2.70
CA ASN A 20 7.86 -4.79 3.10
C ASN A 20 8.36 -3.78 4.14
N ASP A 21 9.65 -3.76 4.40
CA ASP A 21 10.26 -2.87 5.39
C ASP A 21 9.99 -1.39 5.10
N TRP A 22 9.89 -1.00 3.83
CA TRP A 22 9.53 0.38 3.50
C TRP A 22 8.16 0.75 4.06
N HIS A 23 7.18 -0.13 3.93
CA HIS A 23 5.84 0.11 4.46
C HIS A 23 5.84 0.16 5.99
N VAL A 24 6.65 -0.66 6.65
CA VAL A 24 6.85 -0.59 8.11
C VAL A 24 7.35 0.78 8.51
N VAL A 25 8.39 1.28 7.87
CA VAL A 25 9.00 2.58 8.15
C VAL A 25 8.04 3.71 7.80
N HIS A 26 7.46 3.67 6.59
CA HIS A 26 6.56 4.72 6.09
C HIS A 26 5.33 4.87 6.99
N LEU A 27 4.56 3.81 7.17
CA LEU A 27 3.34 3.85 7.98
C LEU A 27 3.67 3.98 9.48
N GLY A 28 4.65 3.22 9.93
CA GLY A 28 5.05 3.20 11.33
C GLY A 28 5.58 4.55 11.81
N SER A 29 6.37 5.26 11.01
CA SER A 29 6.91 6.56 11.37
C SER A 29 5.81 7.62 11.57
N ARG A 30 4.74 7.56 10.78
CA ARG A 30 3.59 8.46 10.94
C ARG A 30 2.83 8.17 12.22
N ALA A 31 2.69 6.90 12.57
CA ALA A 31 2.08 6.50 13.84
C ALA A 31 2.94 6.95 15.03
N VAL A 32 4.25 6.75 14.99
CA VAL A 32 5.21 7.25 15.99
C VAL A 32 5.13 8.76 16.12
N GLY A 33 5.01 9.47 15.00
CA GLY A 33 4.90 10.92 14.94
C GLY A 33 3.61 11.50 15.53
N GLY A 34 2.63 10.66 15.83
CA GLY A 34 1.43 11.07 16.58
C GLY A 34 0.15 11.20 15.76
N ALA A 35 0.11 10.77 14.49
CA ALA A 35 -1.14 10.75 13.73
C ALA A 35 -2.21 9.89 14.43
N GLY A 36 -3.46 10.36 14.43
CA GLY A 36 -4.58 9.64 15.01
C GLY A 36 -5.10 8.49 14.17
N LEU A 37 -5.03 8.65 12.85
CA LEU A 37 -5.42 7.65 11.85
C LEU A 37 -4.35 7.62 10.75
N VAL A 38 -3.88 6.43 10.40
CA VAL A 38 -2.95 6.24 9.30
C VAL A 38 -3.57 5.27 8.30
N LEU A 39 -3.82 5.75 7.09
CA LEU A 39 -4.37 4.94 5.99
C LEU A 39 -3.24 4.41 5.12
N THR A 40 -3.34 3.15 4.73
CA THR A 40 -2.44 2.59 3.71
C THR A 40 -2.71 3.23 2.37
N GLU A 41 -1.76 3.12 1.47
CA GLU A 41 -1.96 3.34 0.05
C GLU A 41 -3.09 2.48 -0.51
N ALA A 42 -3.52 2.77 -1.74
CA ALA A 42 -4.48 1.95 -2.46
C ALA A 42 -4.02 0.48 -2.49
N ALA A 43 -4.80 -0.39 -1.87
CA ALA A 43 -4.50 -1.82 -1.75
C ALA A 43 -5.45 -2.60 -2.67
N ALA A 44 -4.89 -3.24 -3.69
CA ALA A 44 -5.67 -3.95 -4.70
C ALA A 44 -6.34 -5.19 -4.10
N VAL A 45 -7.63 -5.33 -4.33
CA VAL A 45 -8.44 -6.48 -3.86
C VAL A 45 -8.30 -7.73 -4.72
N VAL A 46 -7.76 -7.57 -5.93
CA VAL A 46 -7.38 -8.64 -6.86
C VAL A 46 -6.11 -8.22 -7.62
N PRO A 47 -5.30 -9.16 -8.10
CA PRO A 47 -4.04 -8.80 -8.78
C PRO A 47 -4.23 -7.86 -9.97
N GLU A 48 -5.23 -8.11 -10.79
CA GLU A 48 -5.58 -7.31 -11.96
C GLU A 48 -6.16 -5.94 -11.62
N GLY A 49 -6.48 -5.69 -10.35
CA GLY A 49 -6.95 -4.39 -9.86
C GLY A 49 -5.84 -3.41 -9.49
N ARG A 50 -4.58 -3.83 -9.59
CA ARG A 50 -3.44 -2.94 -9.32
C ARG A 50 -3.32 -1.85 -10.38
N ILE A 51 -2.92 -0.66 -9.95
CA ILE A 51 -2.54 0.43 -10.87
C ILE A 51 -1.25 0.02 -11.61
N SER A 52 -0.28 -0.48 -10.88
CA SER A 52 1.02 -0.91 -11.38
C SER A 52 1.44 -2.25 -10.76
N PRO A 53 2.45 -2.94 -11.31
CA PRO A 53 2.99 -4.16 -10.70
C PRO A 53 3.54 -3.95 -9.27
N ASP A 54 3.86 -2.71 -8.92
CA ASP A 54 4.48 -2.35 -7.64
C ASP A 54 3.47 -1.95 -6.55
N ASP A 55 2.18 -2.11 -6.84
CA ASP A 55 1.12 -1.74 -5.91
C ASP A 55 0.98 -2.72 -4.75
N LEU A 56 0.54 -2.17 -3.61
CA LEU A 56 0.11 -2.97 -2.47
C LEU A 56 -1.14 -3.79 -2.81
N GLY A 57 -1.22 -5.01 -2.30
CA GLY A 57 -2.33 -5.91 -2.50
C GLY A 57 -2.86 -6.52 -1.21
N VAL A 58 -4.13 -6.93 -1.27
CA VAL A 58 -4.83 -7.60 -0.16
C VAL A 58 -5.69 -8.77 -0.67
N TRP A 59 -5.25 -9.46 -1.70
CA TRP A 59 -6.03 -10.54 -2.30
C TRP A 59 -5.71 -11.94 -1.76
N SER A 60 -4.83 -12.05 -0.76
CA SER A 60 -4.51 -13.33 -0.12
C SER A 60 -4.29 -13.18 1.38
N GLU A 61 -4.43 -14.30 2.11
CA GLU A 61 -4.17 -14.31 3.55
C GLU A 61 -2.74 -13.93 3.91
N LYS A 62 -1.77 -14.30 3.07
CA LYS A 62 -0.36 -13.93 3.28
C LYS A 62 -0.16 -12.41 3.24
N HIS A 63 -0.89 -11.70 2.40
CA HIS A 63 -0.89 -10.24 2.41
C HIS A 63 -1.40 -9.68 3.73
N PHE A 64 -2.48 -10.26 4.27
CA PHE A 64 -3.05 -9.85 5.56
C PHE A 64 -2.08 -10.07 6.72
N GLU A 65 -1.33 -11.17 6.72
CA GLU A 65 -0.35 -11.45 7.78
C GLU A 65 0.71 -10.35 7.89
N VAL A 66 1.25 -9.90 6.77
CA VAL A 66 2.23 -8.81 6.74
C VAL A 66 1.62 -7.49 7.21
N LEU A 67 0.44 -7.16 6.70
CA LEU A 67 -0.27 -5.93 7.07
C LEU A 67 -0.71 -5.95 8.54
N ALA A 68 -1.14 -7.09 9.06
CA ALA A 68 -1.52 -7.24 10.46
C ALA A 68 -0.36 -6.89 11.40
N ARG A 69 0.87 -7.29 11.06
CA ARG A 69 2.06 -6.93 11.82
C ARG A 69 2.29 -5.42 11.83
N ILE A 70 2.16 -4.76 10.69
CA ILE A 70 2.29 -3.30 10.58
C ILE A 70 1.18 -2.61 11.37
N ASN A 71 -0.05 -3.07 11.23
CA ASN A 71 -1.20 -2.53 11.95
C ASN A 71 -1.04 -2.65 13.47
N HIS A 72 -0.53 -3.80 13.92
CA HIS A 72 -0.25 -4.02 15.35
C HIS A 72 0.77 -3.00 15.88
N PHE A 73 1.84 -2.76 15.12
CA PHE A 73 2.82 -1.75 15.50
C PHE A 73 2.19 -0.35 15.58
N MET A 74 1.44 0.06 14.56
CA MET A 74 0.78 1.37 14.53
C MET A 74 -0.21 1.56 15.70
N ALA A 75 -1.00 0.52 15.98
CA ALA A 75 -1.94 0.54 17.10
C ALA A 75 -1.21 0.68 18.44
N GLY A 76 -0.08 0.00 18.61
CA GLY A 76 0.77 0.12 19.79
C GLY A 76 1.33 1.53 19.98
N GLN A 77 1.46 2.31 18.92
CA GLN A 77 1.86 3.73 18.98
C GLN A 77 0.68 4.68 19.20
N GLY A 78 -0.53 4.16 19.29
CA GLY A 78 -1.75 4.93 19.55
C GLY A 78 -2.48 5.44 18.32
N ALA A 79 -2.07 5.04 17.12
CA ALA A 79 -2.77 5.34 15.87
C ALA A 79 -3.84 4.29 15.58
N VAL A 80 -4.91 4.70 14.89
CA VAL A 80 -5.88 3.77 14.30
C VAL A 80 -5.37 3.40 12.90
N PRO A 81 -5.08 2.13 12.62
CA PRO A 81 -4.72 1.72 11.25
C PRO A 81 -5.98 1.65 10.38
N GLY A 82 -5.86 2.13 9.16
CA GLY A 82 -6.90 2.06 8.15
C GLY A 82 -6.35 1.60 6.80
N ILE A 83 -7.22 1.23 5.89
CA ILE A 83 -6.86 0.74 4.58
C ILE A 83 -7.74 1.37 3.50
N GLN A 84 -7.13 1.75 2.38
CA GLN A 84 -7.88 2.09 1.17
C GLN A 84 -7.98 0.85 0.29
N LEU A 85 -9.16 0.22 0.24
CA LEU A 85 -9.44 -0.86 -0.70
C LEU A 85 -9.59 -0.29 -2.11
N ALA A 86 -8.96 -0.92 -3.10
CA ALA A 86 -8.90 -0.35 -4.44
C ALA A 86 -9.01 -1.39 -5.55
N HIS A 87 -9.54 -0.91 -6.67
CA HIS A 87 -9.49 -1.60 -7.95
C HIS A 87 -9.38 -0.53 -9.05
N ALA A 88 -8.26 -0.52 -9.77
CA ALA A 88 -7.98 0.54 -10.75
C ALA A 88 -8.85 0.45 -12.02
N GLY A 89 -9.48 -0.69 -12.28
CA GLY A 89 -10.37 -0.87 -13.43
C GLY A 89 -9.66 -0.60 -14.75
N ARG A 90 -10.20 0.28 -15.57
CA ARG A 90 -9.61 0.63 -16.88
C ARG A 90 -8.25 1.34 -16.80
N LYS A 91 -7.87 1.82 -15.63
CA LYS A 91 -6.57 2.47 -15.39
C LYS A 91 -5.57 1.53 -14.71
N ALA A 92 -5.90 0.24 -14.62
CA ALA A 92 -5.00 -0.78 -14.09
C ALA A 92 -3.87 -1.11 -15.07
N SER A 93 -2.91 -1.90 -14.59
CA SER A 93 -1.82 -2.47 -15.39
C SER A 93 -1.00 -1.42 -16.15
N THR A 94 -0.67 -0.34 -15.47
CA THR A 94 0.29 0.66 -15.94
C THR A 94 1.57 0.61 -15.11
N TYR A 95 2.68 1.04 -15.70
CA TYR A 95 3.91 1.20 -14.93
C TYR A 95 3.81 2.41 -13.99
N SER A 96 4.53 2.36 -12.87
CA SER A 96 4.48 3.40 -11.84
C SER A 96 4.98 4.77 -12.29
N GLY A 97 5.75 4.82 -13.37
CA GLY A 97 6.30 6.08 -13.91
C GLY A 97 7.44 6.68 -13.08
N PHE A 98 7.94 6.00 -12.06
CA PHE A 98 9.11 6.48 -11.33
C PHE A 98 10.38 6.43 -12.18
N PRO A 99 11.37 7.29 -11.90
CA PRO A 99 12.64 7.28 -12.61
C PRO A 99 13.26 5.88 -12.63
N GLY A 100 13.63 5.41 -13.82
CA GLY A 100 14.18 4.08 -14.02
C GLY A 100 13.15 2.99 -14.34
N ASN A 101 11.87 3.26 -14.15
CA ASN A 101 10.80 2.34 -14.54
C ASN A 101 10.23 2.69 -15.91
N PRO A 102 9.77 1.70 -16.69
CA PRO A 102 9.02 1.96 -17.90
C PRO A 102 7.78 2.82 -17.63
N SER A 103 7.22 3.41 -18.66
CA SER A 103 5.95 4.14 -18.61
C SER A 103 4.93 3.53 -19.56
N GLY A 104 3.65 3.79 -19.31
CA GLY A 104 2.56 3.25 -20.13
C GLY A 104 2.00 1.95 -19.60
N GLU A 105 1.35 1.19 -20.48
CA GLU A 105 0.73 -0.09 -20.13
C GLU A 105 1.78 -1.18 -19.90
N VAL A 106 1.52 -2.02 -18.88
CA VAL A 106 2.36 -3.19 -18.60
C VAL A 106 2.19 -4.20 -19.72
N LYS A 107 3.29 -4.67 -20.28
CA LYS A 107 3.28 -5.73 -21.30
C LYS A 107 2.95 -7.08 -20.66
N PRO A 108 2.29 -8.01 -21.39
CA PRO A 108 1.95 -9.33 -20.84
C PRO A 108 3.16 -10.10 -20.28
N ALA A 109 4.36 -9.86 -20.80
CA ALA A 109 5.59 -10.49 -20.32
C ALA A 109 6.09 -9.93 -18.97
N ASP A 110 5.61 -8.77 -18.55
CA ASP A 110 6.10 -8.05 -17.37
C ASP A 110 5.08 -8.06 -16.22
N GLY A 111 3.88 -8.60 -16.45
CA GLY A 111 2.78 -8.48 -15.49
C GLY A 111 2.01 -9.74 -15.14
#